data_c5522f1a9d45738f8cb3c28b7e222f51
#
_entry.id   c5522f1a9d45738f8cb3c28b7e222f51
#
_cell.length_a   1.000
_cell.length_b   1.000
_cell.length_c   1.000
_cell.angle_alpha   90.00
_cell.angle_beta   90.00
_cell.angle_gamma   90.00
#
_symmetry.space_group_name_H-M   'P 1'
#
loop_
_entity.id
_entity.type
_entity.pdbx_description
1 polymer ?
#
loop_
_entity_poly.entity_id
_entity_poly.type
_entity_poly.pdbx_seq_one_letter_code
_entity_poly.pdbx_strand_id
1 'polypeptide(L)'
;MAIIEAENLTVSYYGDIDILKDVSFEAEEGRITTIIGPNGAGKSTLLKTLYGLLIPKTGTIRFRGKSITGLKVHRFIHTGIAYVPQLRSIFPDLTVRENLELGTWIFKKDRKRVDRAIDEVCERFPILGEKRKTRAGLLSGGQQKILEIGRSLLTRPSVCLLDEPTATLAPRIAEQIYRTMVDLKSEKITVVMVDQRVRQAFDVSDHLYILELGRNKASGTRHEFEGSLKEMIKGWLT
;
A
#
# COMPACT_ATOMS: atom_id res chain seq x y z
N MET A 1 14.83 -4.10 11.75
CA MET A 1 15.60 -3.02 11.07
C MET A 1 14.63 -2.32 10.13
N ALA A 2 14.63 -0.98 10.12
CA ALA A 2 13.74 -0.24 9.25
C ALA A 2 14.14 -0.43 7.77
N ILE A 3 13.18 -0.74 6.91
CA ILE A 3 13.36 -0.86 5.46
C ILE A 3 12.99 0.45 4.74
N ILE A 4 12.01 1.20 5.30
CA ILE A 4 11.68 2.56 4.89
C ILE A 4 11.81 3.45 6.12
N GLU A 5 12.47 4.58 5.94
CA GLU A 5 12.65 5.63 6.94
C GLU A 5 12.27 6.96 6.30
N ALA A 6 11.46 7.74 6.97
CA ALA A 6 11.11 9.09 6.56
C ALA A 6 11.26 10.02 7.76
N GLU A 7 11.97 11.12 7.59
CA GLU A 7 12.31 12.05 8.65
C GLU A 7 11.82 13.46 8.32
N ASN A 8 11.03 14.04 9.22
CA ASN A 8 10.61 15.44 9.22
C ASN A 8 9.97 15.91 7.91
N LEU A 9 9.07 15.07 7.34
CA LEU A 9 8.43 15.35 6.06
C LEU A 9 7.43 16.49 6.17
N THR A 10 7.63 17.55 5.37
CA THR A 10 6.61 18.57 5.10
C THR A 10 6.20 18.48 3.63
N VAL A 11 4.90 18.31 3.38
CA VAL A 11 4.36 18.03 2.04
C VAL A 11 3.11 18.85 1.78
N SER A 12 3.04 19.43 0.59
CA SER A 12 1.82 20.08 0.05
C SER A 12 1.51 19.57 -1.36
N TYR A 13 0.26 19.67 -1.79
CA TYR A 13 -0.13 19.40 -3.18
C TYR A 13 0.12 20.60 -4.08
N TYR A 14 -0.34 21.78 -3.65
CA TYR A 14 -0.22 23.04 -4.39
C TYR A 14 0.09 24.16 -3.40
N GLY A 15 1.18 24.88 -3.66
CA GLY A 15 1.49 26.12 -2.98
C GLY A 15 1.66 26.03 -1.46
N ASP A 16 0.89 26.82 -0.72
CA ASP A 16 1.21 27.19 0.66
C ASP A 16 0.57 26.33 1.75
N ILE A 17 -0.34 25.42 1.39
CA ILE A 17 -1.04 24.59 2.39
C ILE A 17 -0.32 23.27 2.58
N ASP A 18 0.35 23.12 3.72
CA ASP A 18 1.02 21.89 4.11
C ASP A 18 0.02 20.87 4.66
N ILE A 19 -0.06 19.75 3.97
CA ILE A 19 -0.88 18.59 4.37
C ILE A 19 -0.13 17.71 5.37
N LEU A 20 1.17 17.48 5.16
CA LEU A 20 2.04 16.88 6.17
C LEU A 20 2.94 17.97 6.75
N LYS A 21 3.10 17.94 8.06
CA LYS A 21 3.80 18.97 8.85
C LYS A 21 4.74 18.26 9.81
N ASP A 22 6.00 18.10 9.40
CA ASP A 22 7.05 17.50 10.23
C ASP A 22 6.71 16.05 10.62
N VAL A 23 6.31 15.22 9.62
CA VAL A 23 5.93 13.83 9.82
C VAL A 23 7.15 12.94 9.69
N SER A 24 7.38 12.09 10.69
CA SER A 24 8.38 11.02 10.63
C SER A 24 7.70 9.64 10.64
N PHE A 25 8.29 8.68 9.92
CA PHE A 25 7.71 7.37 9.71
C PHE A 25 8.79 6.32 9.48
N GLU A 26 8.59 5.14 10.06
CA GLU A 26 9.44 3.98 9.84
C GLU A 26 8.59 2.74 9.56
N ALA A 27 9.06 1.89 8.66
CA ALA A 27 8.51 0.56 8.46
C ALA A 27 9.61 -0.49 8.63
N GLU A 28 9.39 -1.46 9.50
CA GLU A 28 10.31 -2.58 9.70
C GLU A 28 10.17 -3.64 8.61
N GLU A 29 11.31 -4.23 8.21
CA GLU A 29 11.34 -5.27 7.18
C GLU A 29 10.53 -6.50 7.61
N GLY A 30 9.67 -7.01 6.69
CA GLY A 30 8.83 -8.18 6.93
C GLY A 30 7.73 -7.96 7.98
N ARG A 31 7.31 -6.72 8.23
CA ARG A 31 6.23 -6.36 9.15
C ARG A 31 5.08 -5.67 8.42
N ILE A 32 3.92 -5.63 9.09
CA ILE A 32 2.77 -4.84 8.65
C ILE A 32 2.72 -3.58 9.49
N THR A 33 2.91 -2.42 8.86
CA THR A 33 2.74 -1.10 9.48
C THR A 33 1.48 -0.45 8.94
N THR A 34 0.59 -0.04 9.83
CA THR A 34 -0.67 0.61 9.45
C THR A 34 -0.70 2.06 9.89
N ILE A 35 -1.12 2.94 8.98
CA ILE A 35 -1.34 4.36 9.23
C ILE A 35 -2.83 4.58 9.38
N ILE A 36 -3.26 5.02 10.55
CA ILE A 36 -4.66 5.30 10.88
C ILE A 36 -4.84 6.78 11.28
N GLY A 37 -6.08 7.24 11.29
CA GLY A 37 -6.43 8.61 11.66
C GLY A 37 -7.69 9.08 10.94
N PRO A 38 -8.25 10.24 11.30
CA PRO A 38 -9.45 10.79 10.68
C PRO A 38 -9.25 11.09 9.18
N ASN A 39 -10.37 11.31 8.47
CA ASN A 39 -10.31 11.74 7.08
C ASN A 39 -9.63 13.11 6.99
N GLY A 40 -8.78 13.31 5.98
CA GLY A 40 -8.00 14.53 5.84
C GLY A 40 -6.73 14.60 6.71
N ALA A 41 -6.44 13.60 7.54
CA ALA A 41 -5.24 13.59 8.40
C ALA A 41 -3.89 13.50 7.64
N GLY A 42 -3.89 13.29 6.32
CA GLY A 42 -2.67 13.19 5.51
C GLY A 42 -2.18 11.77 5.23
N LYS A 43 -2.93 10.74 5.60
CA LYS A 43 -2.54 9.32 5.46
C LYS A 43 -2.13 8.93 4.04
N SER A 44 -3.02 9.13 3.06
CA SER A 44 -2.73 8.86 1.64
C SER A 44 -1.63 9.77 1.09
N THR A 45 -1.49 10.98 1.62
CA THR A 45 -0.41 11.90 1.27
C THR A 45 0.93 11.32 1.69
N LEU A 46 1.02 10.73 2.90
CA LEU A 46 2.23 10.07 3.36
C LEU A 46 2.59 8.89 2.45
N LEU A 47 1.65 7.98 2.13
CA LEU A 47 1.92 6.87 1.20
C LEU A 47 2.39 7.34 -0.18
N LYS A 48 1.72 8.35 -0.74
CA LYS A 48 2.10 8.95 -2.03
C LYS A 48 3.51 9.54 -1.99
N THR A 49 3.89 10.16 -0.88
CA THR A 49 5.22 10.73 -0.68
C THR A 49 6.27 9.65 -0.56
N LEU A 50 6.01 8.59 0.20
CA LEU A 50 6.89 7.43 0.31
C LEU A 50 7.12 6.74 -1.04
N TYR A 51 6.14 6.77 -1.95
CA TYR A 51 6.26 6.24 -3.33
C TYR A 51 6.77 7.27 -4.35
N GLY A 52 7.10 8.49 -3.94
CA GLY A 52 7.63 9.52 -4.84
C GLY A 52 6.61 10.13 -5.79
N LEU A 53 5.29 9.95 -5.56
CA LEU A 53 4.22 10.67 -6.29
C LEU A 53 4.12 12.12 -5.85
N LEU A 54 4.54 12.40 -4.63
CA LEU A 54 4.67 13.75 -4.07
C LEU A 54 6.11 13.93 -3.58
N ILE A 55 6.68 15.08 -3.89
CA ILE A 55 8.03 15.44 -3.45
C ILE A 55 7.88 16.29 -2.18
N PRO A 56 8.51 15.91 -1.06
CA PRO A 56 8.45 16.71 0.15
C PRO A 56 9.17 18.06 -0.02
N LYS A 57 8.64 19.12 0.61
CA LYS A 57 9.31 20.43 0.70
C LYS A 57 10.56 20.35 1.58
N THR A 58 10.45 19.61 2.68
CA THR A 58 11.54 19.33 3.63
C THR A 58 11.48 17.89 4.09
N GLY A 59 12.58 17.42 4.67
CA GLY A 59 12.70 16.08 5.17
C GLY A 59 13.35 15.13 4.17
N THR A 60 13.58 13.90 4.59
CA THR A 60 14.27 12.87 3.80
C THR A 60 13.51 11.56 3.85
N ILE A 61 13.64 10.77 2.78
CA ILE A 61 13.11 9.41 2.70
C ILE A 61 14.24 8.48 2.30
N ARG A 62 14.42 7.42 3.06
CA ARG A 62 15.40 6.37 2.77
C ARG A 62 14.72 5.02 2.59
N PHE A 63 15.23 4.24 1.67
CA PHE A 63 14.87 2.85 1.47
C PHE A 63 16.13 2.00 1.58
N ARG A 64 16.16 1.07 2.53
CA ARG A 64 17.36 0.26 2.86
C ARG A 64 18.60 1.15 3.06
N GLY A 65 18.46 2.23 3.82
CA GLY A 65 19.50 3.20 4.12
C GLY A 65 19.91 4.13 2.96
N LYS A 66 19.39 3.93 1.73
CA LYS A 66 19.69 4.78 0.57
C LYS A 66 18.60 5.84 0.39
N SER A 67 18.99 7.09 0.17
CA SER A 67 18.02 8.17 -0.10
C SER A 67 17.27 7.91 -1.40
N ILE A 68 15.94 8.01 -1.30
CA ILE A 68 15.01 7.99 -2.43
C ILE A 68 14.21 9.30 -2.53
N THR A 69 14.55 10.30 -1.73
CA THR A 69 13.92 11.62 -1.74
C THR A 69 14.07 12.26 -3.12
N GLY A 70 12.94 12.68 -3.72
CA GLY A 70 12.94 13.28 -5.06
C GLY A 70 13.27 12.33 -6.21
N LEU A 71 13.36 11.01 -5.96
CA LEU A 71 13.52 10.03 -7.02
C LEU A 71 12.31 10.09 -7.98
N LYS A 72 12.57 10.15 -9.28
CA LYS A 72 11.51 10.18 -10.29
C LYS A 72 10.65 8.90 -10.24
N VAL A 73 9.33 9.05 -10.27
CA VAL A 73 8.35 7.95 -10.09
C VAL A 73 8.66 6.74 -10.98
N HIS A 74 9.04 6.94 -12.24
CA HIS A 74 9.34 5.83 -13.16
C HIS A 74 10.55 4.97 -12.71
N ARG A 75 11.40 5.46 -11.82
CA ARG A 75 12.52 4.71 -11.26
C ARG A 75 12.10 3.84 -10.06
N PHE A 76 10.96 4.12 -9.43
CA PHE A 76 10.46 3.32 -8.29
C PHE A 76 10.21 1.86 -8.64
N ILE A 77 9.84 1.56 -9.88
CA ILE A 77 9.64 0.17 -10.34
C ILE A 77 10.92 -0.70 -10.19
N HIS A 78 12.10 -0.07 -10.10
CA HIS A 78 13.39 -0.76 -9.91
C HIS A 78 13.83 -0.79 -8.44
N THR A 79 13.15 -0.09 -7.54
CA THR A 79 13.54 -0.07 -6.12
C THR A 79 13.08 -1.32 -5.37
N GLY A 80 12.03 -1.96 -5.83
CA GLY A 80 11.36 -3.04 -5.10
C GLY A 80 10.25 -2.54 -4.17
N ILE A 81 9.79 -1.30 -4.36
CA ILE A 81 8.60 -0.75 -3.71
C ILE A 81 7.44 -0.78 -4.71
N ALA A 82 6.32 -1.41 -4.34
CA ALA A 82 5.08 -1.38 -5.09
C ALA A 82 4.05 -0.49 -4.41
N TYR A 83 3.14 0.12 -5.18
CA TYR A 83 2.07 0.95 -4.69
C TYR A 83 0.73 0.57 -5.32
N VAL A 84 -0.27 0.34 -4.49
CA VAL A 84 -1.65 0.09 -4.87
C VAL A 84 -2.48 1.29 -4.43
N PRO A 85 -2.99 2.11 -5.36
CA PRO A 85 -3.73 3.31 -5.03
C PRO A 85 -5.14 3.01 -4.52
N GLN A 86 -5.76 3.99 -3.84
CA GLN A 86 -7.15 3.96 -3.42
C GLN A 86 -8.10 3.85 -4.61
N LEU A 87 -7.90 4.72 -5.61
CA LEU A 87 -8.69 4.72 -6.83
C LEU A 87 -8.31 3.54 -7.72
N ARG A 88 -9.30 3.06 -8.49
CA ARG A 88 -9.10 1.95 -9.42
C ARG A 88 -8.00 2.27 -10.43
N SER A 89 -7.06 1.36 -10.58
CA SER A 89 -5.92 1.48 -11.49
C SER A 89 -5.89 0.40 -12.57
N ILE A 90 -6.98 -0.38 -12.71
CA ILE A 90 -7.12 -1.37 -13.78
C ILE A 90 -7.42 -0.71 -15.13
N PHE A 91 -7.11 -1.42 -16.19
CA PHE A 91 -7.53 -1.09 -17.57
C PHE A 91 -8.78 -1.92 -17.88
N PRO A 92 -9.99 -1.33 -17.85
CA PRO A 92 -11.26 -2.07 -17.87
C PRO A 92 -11.50 -2.83 -19.19
N ASP A 93 -11.01 -2.31 -20.31
CA ASP A 93 -11.18 -2.91 -21.63
C ASP A 93 -10.19 -4.04 -21.92
N LEU A 94 -9.11 -4.12 -21.16
CA LEU A 94 -8.14 -5.20 -21.23
C LEU A 94 -8.62 -6.40 -20.39
N THR A 95 -8.22 -7.60 -20.82
CA THR A 95 -8.43 -8.82 -20.04
C THR A 95 -7.63 -8.81 -18.73
N VAL A 96 -7.97 -9.72 -17.81
CA VAL A 96 -7.20 -9.94 -16.58
C VAL A 96 -5.73 -10.23 -16.91
N ARG A 97 -5.47 -11.13 -17.90
CA ARG A 97 -4.11 -11.46 -18.33
C ARG A 97 -3.36 -10.24 -18.84
N GLU A 98 -3.96 -9.44 -19.74
CA GLU A 98 -3.33 -8.24 -20.28
C GLU A 98 -3.06 -7.19 -19.18
N ASN A 99 -3.98 -7.02 -18.23
CA ASN A 99 -3.74 -6.18 -17.05
C ASN A 99 -2.52 -6.65 -16.23
N LEU A 100 -2.36 -7.96 -16.03
CA LEU A 100 -1.19 -8.52 -15.37
C LEU A 100 0.08 -8.32 -16.21
N GLU A 101 0.04 -8.53 -17.52
CA GLU A 101 1.19 -8.31 -18.40
C GLU A 101 1.75 -6.88 -18.29
N LEU A 102 0.91 -5.86 -18.09
CA LEU A 102 1.38 -4.49 -17.86
C LEU A 102 2.28 -4.36 -16.62
N GLY A 103 2.04 -5.17 -15.57
CA GLY A 103 2.88 -5.20 -14.37
C GLY A 103 4.26 -5.81 -14.60
N THR A 104 4.48 -6.51 -15.72
CA THR A 104 5.76 -7.16 -16.07
C THR A 104 6.66 -6.29 -16.95
N TRP A 105 6.34 -5.00 -17.12
CA TRP A 105 7.01 -4.09 -18.08
C TRP A 105 8.54 -4.12 -18.02
N ILE A 106 9.13 -4.22 -16.81
CA ILE A 106 10.58 -4.21 -16.63
C ILE A 106 11.30 -5.45 -17.18
N PHE A 107 10.56 -6.56 -17.40
CA PHE A 107 11.08 -7.80 -17.97
C PHE A 107 10.21 -8.34 -19.11
N LYS A 108 9.42 -7.48 -19.77
CA LYS A 108 8.47 -7.84 -20.83
C LYS A 108 9.09 -8.59 -22.01
N LYS A 109 10.39 -8.47 -22.22
CA LYS A 109 11.12 -9.18 -23.29
C LYS A 109 11.34 -10.67 -22.98
N ASP A 110 11.35 -11.04 -21.72
CA ASP A 110 11.49 -12.43 -21.26
C ASP A 110 10.12 -13.08 -21.07
N ARG A 111 9.57 -13.62 -22.16
CA ARG A 111 8.23 -14.23 -22.18
C ARG A 111 8.07 -15.37 -21.16
N LYS A 112 9.09 -16.21 -21.00
CA LYS A 112 9.04 -17.29 -20.01
C LYS A 112 8.92 -16.77 -18.57
N ARG A 113 9.64 -15.69 -18.26
CA ARG A 113 9.56 -15.03 -16.97
C ARG A 113 8.21 -14.35 -16.77
N VAL A 114 7.66 -13.70 -17.80
CA VAL A 114 6.33 -13.08 -17.77
C VAL A 114 5.27 -14.13 -17.46
N ASP A 115 5.23 -15.24 -18.21
CA ASP A 115 4.23 -16.29 -18.02
C ASP A 115 4.33 -16.89 -16.61
N ARG A 116 5.53 -17.21 -16.15
CA ARG A 116 5.75 -17.72 -14.79
C ARG A 116 5.25 -16.76 -13.71
N ALA A 117 5.58 -15.46 -13.81
CA ALA A 117 5.14 -14.46 -12.84
C ALA A 117 3.60 -14.32 -12.81
N ILE A 118 2.94 -14.39 -13.97
CA ILE A 118 1.48 -14.36 -14.05
C ILE A 118 0.89 -15.64 -13.45
N ASP A 119 1.48 -16.81 -13.71
CA ASP A 119 1.02 -18.07 -13.14
C ASP A 119 1.12 -18.07 -11.63
N GLU A 120 2.23 -17.62 -11.04
CA GLU A 120 2.40 -17.45 -9.59
C GLU A 120 1.32 -16.55 -8.97
N VAL A 121 0.99 -15.43 -9.62
CA VAL A 121 -0.10 -14.53 -9.17
C VAL A 121 -1.46 -15.22 -9.28
N CYS A 122 -1.70 -16.01 -10.33
CA CYS A 122 -2.95 -16.76 -10.50
C CYS A 122 -3.08 -17.93 -9.52
N GLU A 123 -1.98 -18.54 -9.11
CA GLU A 123 -1.97 -19.57 -8.04
C GLU A 123 -2.33 -18.92 -6.69
N ARG A 124 -1.77 -17.75 -6.39
CA ARG A 124 -2.12 -16.98 -5.18
C ARG A 124 -3.57 -16.49 -5.20
N PHE A 125 -4.08 -16.09 -6.35
CA PHE A 125 -5.42 -15.58 -6.54
C PHE A 125 -6.17 -16.39 -7.60
N PRO A 126 -6.73 -17.58 -7.26
CA PRO A 126 -7.36 -18.48 -8.22
C PRO A 126 -8.41 -17.84 -9.13
N ILE A 127 -9.16 -16.87 -8.58
CA ILE A 127 -10.17 -16.11 -9.34
C ILE A 127 -9.58 -15.37 -10.55
N LEU A 128 -8.31 -14.93 -10.49
CA LEU A 128 -7.63 -14.32 -11.62
C LEU A 128 -7.27 -15.36 -12.69
N GLY A 129 -6.89 -16.57 -12.23
CA GLY A 129 -6.63 -17.69 -13.10
C GLY A 129 -7.87 -18.13 -13.88
N GLU A 130 -9.01 -18.29 -13.19
CA GLU A 130 -10.31 -18.67 -13.77
C GLU A 130 -10.80 -17.62 -14.79
N LYS A 131 -10.52 -16.34 -14.53
CA LYS A 131 -11.00 -15.20 -15.33
C LYS A 131 -9.94 -14.58 -16.26
N ARG A 132 -8.86 -15.29 -16.57
CA ARG A 132 -7.74 -14.77 -17.38
C ARG A 132 -8.15 -14.05 -18.67
N LYS A 133 -9.18 -14.57 -19.35
CA LYS A 133 -9.69 -14.05 -20.63
C LYS A 133 -10.85 -13.05 -20.46
N THR A 134 -11.33 -12.82 -19.24
CA THR A 134 -12.43 -11.90 -18.95
C THR A 134 -11.89 -10.47 -18.96
N ARG A 135 -12.61 -9.52 -19.57
CA ARG A 135 -12.27 -8.09 -19.47
C ARG A 135 -12.34 -7.65 -18.01
N ALA A 136 -11.35 -6.87 -17.57
CA ALA A 136 -11.25 -6.44 -16.18
C ALA A 136 -12.44 -5.58 -15.73
N GLY A 137 -13.06 -4.83 -16.64
CA GLY A 137 -14.26 -4.06 -16.36
C GLY A 137 -15.48 -4.90 -15.96
N LEU A 138 -15.51 -6.19 -16.33
CA LEU A 138 -16.59 -7.11 -15.99
C LEU A 138 -16.39 -7.82 -14.63
N LEU A 139 -15.27 -7.59 -13.98
CA LEU A 139 -15.00 -8.11 -12.64
C LEU A 139 -15.78 -7.32 -11.60
N SER A 140 -16.16 -7.98 -10.48
CA SER A 140 -16.67 -7.27 -9.31
C SER A 140 -15.60 -6.33 -8.73
N GLY A 141 -16.00 -5.29 -7.97
CA GLY A 141 -15.06 -4.35 -7.36
C GLY A 141 -13.98 -5.02 -6.52
N GLY A 142 -14.34 -6.08 -5.78
CA GLY A 142 -13.38 -6.88 -5.01
C GLY A 142 -12.41 -7.67 -5.90
N GLN A 143 -12.89 -8.26 -7.00
CA GLN A 143 -12.03 -8.95 -7.96
C GLN A 143 -11.08 -7.99 -8.68
N GLN A 144 -11.54 -6.75 -8.97
CA GLN A 144 -10.71 -5.69 -9.52
C GLN A 144 -9.59 -5.30 -8.55
N LYS A 145 -9.91 -5.17 -7.25
CA LYS A 145 -8.89 -4.88 -6.22
C LYS A 145 -7.88 -6.02 -6.08
N ILE A 146 -8.32 -7.27 -6.13
CA ILE A 146 -7.43 -8.45 -6.17
C ILE A 146 -6.52 -8.40 -7.40
N LEU A 147 -7.03 -8.01 -8.58
CA LEU A 147 -6.22 -7.82 -9.78
C LEU A 147 -5.18 -6.73 -9.62
N GLU A 148 -5.52 -5.59 -9.00
CA GLU A 148 -4.55 -4.51 -8.71
C GLU A 148 -3.43 -4.97 -7.78
N ILE A 149 -3.78 -5.66 -6.70
CA ILE A 149 -2.80 -6.24 -5.77
C ILE A 149 -1.95 -7.28 -6.49
N GLY A 150 -2.55 -8.22 -7.22
CA GLY A 150 -1.83 -9.24 -7.99
C GLY A 150 -0.84 -8.62 -8.98
N ARG A 151 -1.27 -7.57 -9.70
CA ARG A 151 -0.40 -6.83 -10.63
C ARG A 151 0.80 -6.20 -9.91
N SER A 152 0.63 -5.68 -8.70
CA SER A 152 1.70 -5.07 -7.92
C SER A 152 2.76 -6.09 -7.46
N LEU A 153 2.40 -7.37 -7.34
CA LEU A 153 3.27 -8.44 -6.88
C LEU A 153 4.15 -9.05 -7.99
N LEU A 154 3.83 -8.82 -9.26
CA LEU A 154 4.56 -9.41 -10.41
C LEU A 154 6.06 -9.09 -10.43
N THR A 155 6.45 -7.94 -9.90
CA THR A 155 7.86 -7.53 -9.79
C THR A 155 8.56 -8.10 -8.56
N ARG A 156 7.88 -8.90 -7.74
CA ARG A 156 8.34 -9.43 -6.44
C ARG A 156 8.90 -8.32 -5.54
N PRO A 157 8.06 -7.34 -5.16
CA PRO A 157 8.52 -6.21 -4.37
C PRO A 157 8.94 -6.65 -2.96
N SER A 158 9.87 -5.91 -2.35
CA SER A 158 10.19 -6.05 -0.92
C SER A 158 9.21 -5.31 -0.04
N VAL A 159 8.54 -4.29 -0.58
CA VAL A 159 7.57 -3.45 0.12
C VAL A 159 6.34 -3.22 -0.75
N CYS A 160 5.16 -3.41 -0.16
CA CYS A 160 3.87 -3.07 -0.73
C CYS A 160 3.24 -1.92 0.07
N LEU A 161 3.02 -0.78 -0.60
CA LEU A 161 2.27 0.36 -0.08
C LEU A 161 0.82 0.26 -0.56
N LEU A 162 -0.15 0.21 0.35
CA LEU A 162 -1.56 -0.03 0.04
C LEU A 162 -2.42 1.10 0.58
N ASP A 163 -3.04 1.86 -0.32
CA ASP A 163 -3.87 3.00 0.03
C ASP A 163 -5.35 2.58 0.04
N GLU A 164 -5.92 2.41 1.24
CA GLU A 164 -7.29 1.98 1.50
C GLU A 164 -7.73 0.74 0.69
N PRO A 165 -6.98 -0.38 0.78
CA PRO A 165 -7.21 -1.55 -0.08
C PRO A 165 -8.56 -2.22 0.15
N THR A 166 -9.23 -1.97 1.29
CA THR A 166 -10.52 -2.58 1.64
C THR A 166 -11.70 -1.62 1.56
N ALA A 167 -11.46 -0.34 1.22
CA ALA A 167 -12.54 0.65 1.11
C ALA A 167 -13.62 0.20 0.11
N THR A 168 -14.87 0.41 0.46
CA THR A 168 -16.05 0.06 -0.36
C THR A 168 -16.27 -1.42 -0.66
N LEU A 169 -15.43 -2.32 -0.13
CA LEU A 169 -15.55 -3.76 -0.38
C LEU A 169 -16.51 -4.44 0.61
N ALA A 170 -17.19 -5.49 0.15
CA ALA A 170 -17.96 -6.35 1.03
C ALA A 170 -17.07 -6.98 2.14
N PRO A 171 -17.59 -7.19 3.36
CA PRO A 171 -16.79 -7.68 4.49
C PRO A 171 -15.94 -8.92 4.19
N ARG A 172 -16.55 -9.91 3.49
CA ARG A 172 -15.86 -11.17 3.11
C ARG A 172 -14.65 -10.92 2.20
N ILE A 173 -14.75 -9.96 1.28
CA ILE A 173 -13.64 -9.64 0.37
C ILE A 173 -12.57 -8.85 1.11
N ALA A 174 -12.96 -7.91 1.97
CA ALA A 174 -12.02 -7.19 2.82
C ALA A 174 -11.19 -8.15 3.70
N GLU A 175 -11.84 -9.15 4.30
CA GLU A 175 -11.16 -10.20 5.08
C GLU A 175 -10.15 -10.97 4.23
N GLN A 176 -10.50 -11.32 2.99
CA GLN A 176 -9.56 -11.99 2.08
C GLN A 176 -8.34 -11.12 1.78
N ILE A 177 -8.52 -9.79 1.62
CA ILE A 177 -7.41 -8.86 1.41
C ILE A 177 -6.51 -8.79 2.66
N TYR A 178 -7.08 -8.71 3.87
CA TYR A 178 -6.27 -8.73 5.10
C TYR A 178 -5.49 -10.03 5.26
N ARG A 179 -6.09 -11.19 4.93
CA ARG A 179 -5.36 -12.47 4.89
C ARG A 179 -4.19 -12.40 3.92
N THR A 180 -4.40 -11.84 2.72
CA THR A 180 -3.31 -11.64 1.76
C THR A 180 -2.17 -10.81 2.35
N MET A 181 -2.45 -9.75 3.16
CA MET A 181 -1.39 -8.97 3.82
C MET A 181 -0.59 -9.84 4.81
N VAL A 182 -1.27 -10.69 5.57
CA VAL A 182 -0.62 -11.63 6.49
C VAL A 182 0.24 -12.65 5.74
N ASP A 183 -0.24 -13.15 4.60
CA ASP A 183 0.53 -14.06 3.73
C ASP A 183 1.78 -13.37 3.18
N LEU A 184 1.66 -12.12 2.68
CA LEU A 184 2.81 -11.34 2.21
C LEU A 184 3.85 -11.15 3.32
N LYS A 185 3.41 -10.84 4.54
CA LYS A 185 4.30 -10.75 5.71
C LYS A 185 5.02 -12.08 5.96
N SER A 186 4.33 -13.22 5.88
CA SER A 186 4.94 -14.54 6.08
C SER A 186 6.05 -14.83 5.07
N GLU A 187 5.95 -14.25 3.87
CA GLU A 187 6.95 -14.27 2.79
C GLU A 187 8.03 -13.18 2.94
N LYS A 188 8.07 -12.49 4.09
CA LYS A 188 9.00 -11.38 4.40
C LYS A 188 8.83 -10.16 3.49
N ILE A 189 7.66 -9.99 2.88
CA ILE A 189 7.30 -8.75 2.19
C ILE A 189 6.77 -7.77 3.24
N THR A 190 7.34 -6.59 3.28
CA THR A 190 6.88 -5.51 4.16
C THR A 190 5.60 -4.90 3.61
N VAL A 191 4.62 -4.70 4.46
CA VAL A 191 3.35 -4.07 4.09
C VAL A 191 3.21 -2.75 4.85
N VAL A 192 2.97 -1.67 4.13
CA VAL A 192 2.55 -0.39 4.70
C VAL A 192 1.17 -0.09 4.16
N MET A 193 0.18 0.04 5.02
CA MET A 193 -1.18 0.32 4.56
C MET A 193 -1.82 1.49 5.29
N VAL A 194 -2.70 2.16 4.58
CA VAL A 194 -3.72 3.06 5.12
C VAL A 194 -5.04 2.35 5.00
N ASP A 195 -5.86 2.32 6.04
CA ASP A 195 -7.21 1.77 5.94
C ASP A 195 -8.19 2.53 6.85
N GLN A 196 -9.47 2.61 6.43
CA GLN A 196 -10.56 3.19 7.20
C GLN A 196 -11.20 2.19 8.15
N ARG A 197 -11.03 0.89 7.90
CA ARG A 197 -11.52 -0.20 8.77
C ARG A 197 -10.54 -0.43 9.92
N VAL A 198 -10.45 0.57 10.81
CA VAL A 198 -9.41 0.66 11.84
C VAL A 198 -9.25 -0.63 12.64
N ARG A 199 -10.37 -1.27 13.04
CA ARG A 199 -10.31 -2.49 13.85
C ARG A 199 -9.66 -3.65 13.10
N GLN A 200 -10.11 -3.93 11.88
CA GLN A 200 -9.57 -5.05 11.08
C GLN A 200 -8.11 -4.79 10.68
N ALA A 201 -7.77 -3.55 10.32
CA ALA A 201 -6.41 -3.17 10.02
C ALA A 201 -5.50 -3.32 11.26
N PHE A 202 -5.98 -2.92 12.43
CA PHE A 202 -5.30 -3.11 13.71
C PHE A 202 -5.00 -4.58 14.00
N ASP A 203 -5.98 -5.47 13.80
CA ASP A 203 -5.86 -6.90 14.13
C ASP A 203 -4.70 -7.59 13.36
N VAL A 204 -4.36 -7.11 12.17
CA VAL A 204 -3.27 -7.67 11.33
C VAL A 204 -1.95 -6.91 11.43
N SER A 205 -1.92 -5.75 12.09
CA SER A 205 -0.76 -4.88 12.18
C SER A 205 0.25 -5.33 13.23
N ASP A 206 1.52 -5.07 12.97
CA ASP A 206 2.60 -5.18 13.96
C ASP A 206 2.87 -3.81 14.61
N HIS A 207 2.81 -2.74 13.81
CA HIS A 207 3.08 -1.37 14.23
C HIS A 207 2.03 -0.42 13.66
N LEU A 208 1.70 0.63 14.42
CA LEU A 208 0.71 1.62 14.03
C LEU A 208 1.28 3.03 14.13
N TYR A 209 0.88 3.85 13.17
CA TYR A 209 1.04 5.30 13.19
C TYR A 209 -0.32 5.96 13.20
N ILE A 210 -0.51 6.91 14.10
CA ILE A 210 -1.72 7.72 14.19
C ILE A 210 -1.39 9.10 13.67
N LEU A 211 -2.03 9.49 12.57
CA LEU A 211 -1.93 10.84 12.01
C LEU A 211 -3.16 11.65 12.35
N GLU A 212 -2.94 12.89 12.76
CA GLU A 212 -3.98 13.87 13.01
C GLU A 212 -3.52 15.25 12.52
N LEU A 213 -4.34 15.92 11.72
CA LEU A 213 -4.07 17.26 11.15
C LEU A 213 -2.68 17.40 10.49
N GLY A 214 -2.23 16.32 9.83
CA GLY A 214 -0.95 16.29 9.14
C GLY A 214 0.27 16.06 10.01
N ARG A 215 0.10 15.61 11.25
CA ARG A 215 1.19 15.34 12.21
C ARG A 215 1.12 13.96 12.80
N ASN A 216 2.24 13.45 13.28
CA ASN A 216 2.23 12.25 14.12
C ASN A 216 1.58 12.58 15.47
N LYS A 217 0.48 11.89 15.78
CA LYS A 217 -0.20 11.95 17.09
C LYS A 217 0.42 10.94 18.05
N ALA A 218 0.62 9.73 17.57
CA ALA A 218 1.24 8.62 18.29
C ALA A 218 1.78 7.57 17.32
N SER A 219 2.72 6.77 17.75
CA SER A 219 3.18 5.57 17.05
C SER A 219 3.62 4.52 18.08
N GLY A 220 3.48 3.24 17.73
CA GLY A 220 3.87 2.16 18.61
C GLY A 220 3.44 0.80 18.06
N THR A 221 3.79 -0.25 18.79
CA THR A 221 3.39 -1.62 18.49
C THR A 221 1.88 -1.82 18.71
N ARG A 222 1.29 -2.82 18.06
CA ARG A 222 -0.11 -3.17 18.27
C ARG A 222 -0.43 -3.37 19.76
N HIS A 223 0.45 -4.01 20.50
CA HIS A 223 0.26 -4.30 21.92
C HIS A 223 0.11 -3.03 22.78
N GLU A 224 0.87 -1.98 22.47
CA GLU A 224 0.81 -0.70 23.18
C GLU A 224 -0.54 0.01 23.01
N PHE A 225 -1.26 -0.28 21.92
CA PHE A 225 -2.55 0.34 21.62
C PHE A 225 -3.77 -0.53 21.97
N GLU A 226 -3.61 -1.79 22.40
CA GLU A 226 -4.74 -2.70 22.66
C GLU A 226 -5.79 -2.13 23.64
N GLY A 227 -5.36 -1.38 24.66
CA GLY A 227 -6.26 -0.77 25.64
C GLY A 227 -6.90 0.55 25.21
N SER A 228 -6.26 1.34 24.35
CA SER A 228 -6.65 2.72 24.03
C SER A 228 -7.37 2.86 22.67
N LEU A 229 -7.33 1.85 21.81
CA LEU A 229 -7.88 1.92 20.46
C LEU A 229 -9.35 2.34 20.41
N LYS A 230 -10.19 1.81 21.32
CA LYS A 230 -11.62 2.15 21.36
C LYS A 230 -11.88 3.62 21.69
N GLU A 231 -11.10 4.20 22.58
CA GLU A 231 -11.21 5.61 22.96
C GLU A 231 -10.74 6.53 21.83
N MET A 232 -9.65 6.16 21.18
CA MET A 232 -9.15 6.91 20.03
C MET A 232 -10.13 6.93 18.87
N ILE A 233 -10.75 5.79 18.52
CA ILE A 233 -11.76 5.72 17.45
C ILE A 233 -12.97 6.59 17.80
N LYS A 234 -13.44 6.58 19.05
CA LYS A 234 -14.56 7.45 19.49
C LYS A 234 -14.24 8.92 19.28
N GLY A 235 -13.02 9.35 19.61
CA GLY A 235 -12.59 10.74 19.41
C GLY A 235 -12.53 11.21 17.96
N TRP A 236 -12.57 10.30 16.97
CA TRP A 236 -12.60 10.65 15.54
C TRP A 236 -14.02 10.71 14.96
N LEU A 237 -15.03 10.26 15.70
CA LEU A 237 -16.44 10.24 15.29
C LEU A 237 -17.24 11.42 15.89
N THR A 238 -16.65 12.18 16.80
CA THR A 238 -17.17 13.42 17.39
C THR A 238 -16.58 14.63 16.71
#